data_e06f40cb7c2424d049c82f2631ba76e7
#
_entry.id   e06f40cb7c2424d049c82f2631ba76e7
#
_cell.length_a   1.000
_cell.length_b   1.000
_cell.length_c   1.000
_cell.angle_alpha   90.00
_cell.angle_beta   90.00
_cell.angle_gamma   90.00
#
_symmetry.space_group_name_H-M   'P 1'
#
loop_
_entity.id
_entity.type
_entity.pdbx_description
1 polymer ?
#
loop_
_entity_poly.entity_id
_entity_poly.type
_entity_poly.pdbx_seq_one_letter_code
_entity_poly.pdbx_strand_id
1 'polypeptide(L)'
;DLPMMAKLVDAIADGTRLILLGDPDQLPSVEAGDVLSAILRASGTGEGTSAEDAQAVQGLLAPQALLPVAEARTFAGRRVHLMRGYRQSEALDLAPLATAVREGDGGTALQLLRSGALAGVAFHEGEADPLRGQREHLLAHWRALATASDPAQALHDAGRLRVLTALRDGPQGARGLNNRIEALLAGSNAGYFQGRLLLITENSYRHRLFNGDIGVCLRDGTGTMLAWFAGPDAGQPRAFHPAALPAHESAFAMTVHKAQGSEFDEVWLQLPLRDNRVLSRELVYTGMTRARARLQVAAPADVLMQGLARHASRLSGLAWRLQQESDAPA
;
A
#
# COMPACT_ATOMS: atom_id res chain seq x y z
N ASP A 1 12.82 -7.96 -3.76
CA ASP A 1 13.40 -8.32 -5.08
C ASP A 1 14.24 -9.59 -4.97
N LEU A 2 14.59 -10.18 -6.12
CA LEU A 2 15.32 -11.45 -6.19
C LEU A 2 16.75 -11.37 -5.65
N PRO A 3 17.56 -10.32 -5.95
CA PRO A 3 18.90 -10.19 -5.40
C PRO A 3 18.95 -10.10 -3.87
N MET A 4 18.00 -9.40 -3.28
CA MET A 4 17.90 -9.26 -1.82
C MET A 4 17.51 -10.60 -1.19
N MET A 5 16.55 -11.33 -1.79
CA MET A 5 16.13 -12.63 -1.29
C MET A 5 17.27 -13.66 -1.39
N ALA A 6 18.04 -13.66 -2.47
CA ALA A 6 19.22 -14.53 -2.60
C ALA A 6 20.21 -14.28 -1.45
N LYS A 7 20.57 -13.02 -1.19
CA LYS A 7 21.45 -12.67 -0.06
C LYS A 7 20.88 -13.06 1.29
N LEU A 8 19.55 -12.93 1.49
CA LEU A 8 18.90 -13.38 2.72
C LEU A 8 19.04 -14.88 2.90
N VAL A 9 18.76 -15.66 1.86
CA VAL A 9 18.85 -17.13 1.92
C VAL A 9 20.29 -17.58 2.15
N ASP A 10 21.26 -16.96 1.47
CA ASP A 10 22.70 -17.23 1.66
C ASP A 10 23.20 -16.92 3.09
N ALA A 11 22.55 -15.98 3.77
CA ALA A 11 22.92 -15.59 5.13
C ALA A 11 22.24 -16.43 6.24
N ILE A 12 21.28 -17.27 5.88
CA ILE A 12 20.56 -18.11 6.84
C ILE A 12 21.34 -19.40 7.07
N ALA A 13 21.62 -19.71 8.33
CA ALA A 13 22.29 -20.96 8.72
C ALA A 13 21.37 -22.18 8.47
N ASP A 14 21.99 -23.31 8.15
CA ASP A 14 21.28 -24.58 7.98
C ASP A 14 20.42 -24.91 9.20
N GLY A 15 19.22 -25.43 8.97
CA GLY A 15 18.26 -25.77 10.03
C GLY A 15 17.44 -24.59 10.55
N THR A 16 17.69 -23.37 10.09
CA THR A 16 16.88 -22.20 10.46
C THR A 16 15.50 -22.25 9.78
N ARG A 17 14.45 -21.98 10.54
CA ARG A 17 13.10 -21.86 9.99
C ARG A 17 12.88 -20.46 9.42
N LEU A 18 12.62 -20.37 8.12
CA LEU A 18 12.26 -19.12 7.42
C LEU A 18 10.74 -19.04 7.24
N ILE A 19 10.12 -17.98 7.75
CA ILE A 19 8.70 -17.69 7.56
C ILE A 19 8.60 -16.42 6.74
N LEU A 20 8.02 -16.51 5.54
CA LEU A 20 7.77 -15.38 4.64
C LEU A 20 6.32 -14.94 4.79
N LEU A 21 6.12 -13.67 5.14
CA LEU A 21 4.81 -13.04 5.24
C LEU A 21 4.67 -11.97 4.16
N GLY A 22 3.52 -11.91 3.50
CA GLY A 22 3.25 -10.90 2.49
C GLY A 22 1.90 -11.10 1.81
N ASP A 23 1.58 -10.17 0.94
CA ASP A 23 0.35 -10.17 0.14
C ASP A 23 0.75 -10.23 -1.35
N PRO A 24 0.48 -11.35 -2.04
CA PRO A 24 0.87 -11.54 -3.44
C PRO A 24 0.04 -10.68 -4.41
N ASP A 25 -1.08 -10.13 -3.96
CA ASP A 25 -1.98 -9.33 -4.77
C ASP A 25 -1.63 -7.83 -4.72
N GLN A 26 -0.74 -7.43 -3.82
CA GLN A 26 -0.19 -6.07 -3.79
C GLN A 26 0.89 -5.88 -4.86
N LEU A 27 1.22 -4.61 -5.11
CA LEU A 27 2.29 -4.24 -6.05
C LEU A 27 3.58 -5.01 -5.74
N PRO A 28 4.18 -5.66 -6.74
CA PRO A 28 5.49 -6.30 -6.58
C PRO A 28 6.59 -5.26 -6.31
N SER A 29 7.77 -5.74 -5.92
CA SER A 29 8.94 -4.87 -5.77
C SER A 29 9.25 -4.09 -7.05
N VAL A 30 9.81 -2.89 -6.93
CA VAL A 30 10.17 -2.06 -8.09
C VAL A 30 11.27 -2.73 -8.90
N GLU A 31 12.19 -3.43 -8.25
CA GLU A 31 13.29 -4.15 -8.89
C GLU A 31 12.88 -5.55 -9.39
N ALA A 32 13.79 -6.22 -10.08
CA ALA A 32 13.53 -7.49 -10.75
C ALA A 32 13.12 -8.60 -9.76
N GLY A 33 12.06 -9.32 -10.13
CA GLY A 33 11.62 -10.54 -9.48
C GLY A 33 10.51 -10.31 -8.44
N ASP A 34 9.40 -10.98 -8.69
CA ASP A 34 8.30 -11.14 -7.73
C ASP A 34 8.49 -12.48 -7.01
N VAL A 35 9.34 -12.45 -5.97
CA VAL A 35 9.79 -13.67 -5.27
C VAL A 35 8.66 -14.37 -4.55
N LEU A 36 7.82 -13.61 -3.81
CA LEU A 36 6.72 -14.20 -3.06
C LEU A 36 5.71 -14.88 -3.99
N SER A 37 5.26 -14.20 -5.03
CA SER A 37 4.35 -14.79 -6.02
C SER A 37 4.98 -15.98 -6.76
N ALA A 38 6.30 -15.96 -7.00
CA ALA A 38 7.00 -17.08 -7.62
C ALA A 38 6.99 -18.33 -6.71
N ILE A 39 7.29 -18.17 -5.42
CA ILE A 39 7.22 -19.23 -4.42
C ILE A 39 5.79 -19.78 -4.28
N LEU A 40 4.80 -18.87 -4.20
CA LEU A 40 3.41 -19.26 -4.08
C LEU A 40 2.91 -20.02 -5.33
N ARG A 41 3.33 -19.64 -6.53
CA ARG A 41 3.02 -20.41 -7.76
C ARG A 41 3.65 -21.79 -7.75
N ALA A 42 4.89 -21.91 -7.24
CA ALA A 42 5.56 -23.18 -7.13
C ALA A 42 4.91 -24.11 -6.07
N SER A 43 4.34 -23.54 -5.01
CA SER A 43 3.65 -24.31 -3.95
C SER A 43 2.25 -24.82 -4.33
N GLY A 44 1.74 -24.48 -5.51
CA GLY A 44 0.39 -24.87 -5.97
C GLY A 44 -0.73 -24.03 -5.39
N THR A 45 -1.94 -24.62 -5.25
CA THR A 45 -3.14 -23.88 -4.80
C THR A 45 -3.06 -23.44 -3.33
N GLY A 46 -2.19 -24.06 -2.54
CA GLY A 46 -2.07 -23.80 -1.11
C GLY A 46 -3.19 -24.46 -0.28
N GLU A 47 -4.02 -25.28 -0.92
CA GLU A 47 -5.00 -26.09 -0.25
C GLU A 47 -4.37 -27.42 0.17
N GLY A 48 -4.55 -27.77 1.42
CA GLY A 48 -4.00 -29.00 1.98
C GLY A 48 -2.64 -28.84 2.66
N THR A 49 -2.27 -29.88 3.39
CA THR A 49 -1.01 -29.98 4.12
C THR A 49 -0.18 -31.16 3.56
N SER A 50 1.10 -31.26 3.93
CA SER A 50 1.88 -32.43 3.55
C SER A 50 1.28 -33.71 4.19
N ALA A 51 1.46 -34.87 3.55
CA ALA A 51 0.97 -36.13 4.11
C ALA A 51 1.57 -36.43 5.51
N GLU A 52 2.84 -36.05 5.72
CA GLU A 52 3.54 -36.19 6.99
C GLU A 52 2.92 -35.29 8.08
N ASP A 53 2.73 -33.99 7.76
CA ASP A 53 2.11 -33.05 8.69
C ASP A 53 0.65 -33.40 8.99
N ALA A 54 -0.13 -33.84 7.98
CA ALA A 54 -1.50 -34.33 8.17
C ALA A 54 -1.56 -35.47 9.16
N GLN A 55 -0.64 -36.47 9.03
CA GLN A 55 -0.56 -37.59 9.94
C GLN A 55 -0.14 -37.15 11.35
N ALA A 56 0.84 -36.24 11.46
CA ALA A 56 1.34 -35.76 12.75
C ALA A 56 0.27 -35.02 13.58
N VAL A 57 -0.63 -34.27 12.95
CA VAL A 57 -1.67 -33.51 13.65
C VAL A 57 -3.02 -34.25 13.72
N GLN A 58 -3.18 -35.39 13.08
CA GLN A 58 -4.46 -36.12 13.04
C GLN A 58 -5.00 -36.43 14.44
N GLY A 59 -4.12 -36.77 15.40
CA GLY A 59 -4.49 -37.04 16.78
C GLY A 59 -4.98 -35.80 17.58
N LEU A 60 -4.74 -34.59 17.06
CA LEU A 60 -5.18 -33.32 17.66
C LEU A 60 -6.50 -32.84 17.10
N LEU A 61 -7.01 -33.45 16.05
CA LEU A 61 -8.24 -33.10 15.37
C LEU A 61 -9.45 -33.89 15.92
N ALA A 62 -10.63 -33.37 15.68
CA ALA A 62 -11.84 -34.16 15.94
C ALA A 62 -11.82 -35.46 15.09
N PRO A 63 -12.32 -36.59 15.61
CA PRO A 63 -12.20 -37.91 14.97
C PRO A 63 -12.67 -38.01 13.50
N GLN A 64 -13.53 -37.07 13.08
CA GLN A 64 -14.09 -37.03 11.74
C GLN A 64 -13.46 -35.94 10.85
N ALA A 65 -12.53 -35.14 11.38
CA ALA A 65 -11.88 -34.09 10.63
C ALA A 65 -10.75 -34.71 9.78
N LEU A 66 -10.88 -34.61 8.46
CA LEU A 66 -9.86 -34.98 7.49
C LEU A 66 -9.18 -33.69 7.02
N LEU A 67 -7.86 -33.62 7.14
CA LEU A 67 -7.08 -32.57 6.50
C LEU A 67 -6.88 -32.93 5.03
N PRO A 68 -7.16 -32.02 4.09
CA PRO A 68 -6.83 -32.24 2.70
C PRO A 68 -5.32 -32.37 2.56
N VAL A 69 -4.86 -33.38 1.85
CA VAL A 69 -3.43 -33.58 1.54
C VAL A 69 -3.12 -32.87 0.24
N ALA A 70 -2.11 -32.00 0.26
CA ALA A 70 -1.66 -31.27 -0.91
C ALA A 70 -0.97 -32.22 -1.91
N GLU A 71 -1.08 -31.90 -3.20
CA GLU A 71 -0.28 -32.58 -4.23
C GLU A 71 1.22 -32.44 -3.92
N ALA A 72 2.00 -33.49 -4.21
CA ALA A 72 3.44 -33.48 -4.02
C ALA A 72 4.11 -32.41 -4.90
N ARG A 73 4.59 -31.35 -4.29
CA ARG A 73 5.31 -30.22 -4.92
C ARG A 73 6.36 -29.69 -3.95
N THR A 74 7.33 -28.93 -4.44
CA THR A 74 8.49 -28.42 -3.65
C THR A 74 8.10 -27.79 -2.31
N PHE A 75 7.00 -27.05 -2.24
CA PHE A 75 6.54 -26.39 -1.01
C PHE A 75 5.14 -26.85 -0.59
N ALA A 76 4.74 -28.07 -0.94
CA ALA A 76 3.43 -28.62 -0.58
C ALA A 76 3.23 -28.58 0.94
N GLY A 77 2.09 -28.07 1.39
CA GLY A 77 1.76 -27.93 2.81
C GLY A 77 2.56 -26.85 3.57
N ARG A 78 3.41 -26.07 2.90
CA ARG A 78 4.20 -25.00 3.52
C ARG A 78 3.60 -23.60 3.28
N ARG A 79 2.41 -23.52 2.74
CA ARG A 79 1.69 -22.28 2.45
C ARG A 79 0.42 -22.20 3.27
N VAL A 80 0.16 -21.03 3.87
CA VAL A 80 -1.13 -20.70 4.49
C VAL A 80 -1.66 -19.44 3.86
N HIS A 81 -2.90 -19.45 3.39
CA HIS A 81 -3.59 -18.27 2.88
C HIS A 81 -4.57 -17.75 3.93
N LEU A 82 -4.30 -16.55 4.44
CA LEU A 82 -5.17 -15.89 5.41
C LEU A 82 -6.35 -15.24 4.69
N MET A 83 -7.56 -15.75 4.90
CA MET A 83 -8.77 -15.32 4.19
C MET A 83 -9.51 -14.17 4.87
N ARG A 84 -9.28 -13.95 6.18
CA ARG A 84 -10.02 -12.96 6.96
C ARG A 84 -9.20 -11.71 7.20
N GLY A 85 -9.69 -10.56 6.73
CA GLY A 85 -9.14 -9.24 7.02
C GLY A 85 -9.65 -8.72 8.37
N TYR A 86 -8.74 -8.14 9.19
CA TYR A 86 -9.09 -7.51 10.47
C TYR A 86 -8.72 -6.03 10.53
N ARG A 87 -8.19 -5.46 9.44
CA ARG A 87 -7.64 -4.10 9.40
C ARG A 87 -8.67 -3.02 9.15
N GLN A 88 -9.70 -3.35 8.37
CA GLN A 88 -10.74 -2.39 8.02
C GLN A 88 -11.71 -2.25 9.20
N SER A 89 -12.15 -1.01 9.46
CA SER A 89 -13.23 -0.78 10.40
C SER A 89 -14.53 -1.39 9.86
N GLU A 90 -15.48 -1.67 10.75
CA GLU A 90 -16.82 -2.11 10.34
C GLU A 90 -17.54 -1.11 9.42
N ALA A 91 -17.03 0.13 9.34
CA ALA A 91 -17.54 1.18 8.47
C ALA A 91 -17.09 1.05 7.00
N LEU A 92 -16.13 0.16 6.69
CA LEU A 92 -15.59 -0.02 5.33
C LEU A 92 -15.80 -1.46 4.84
N ASP A 93 -16.75 -1.65 3.92
CA ASP A 93 -16.98 -2.92 3.23
C ASP A 93 -16.17 -2.98 1.93
N LEU A 94 -14.94 -3.42 2.04
CA LEU A 94 -14.01 -3.50 0.92
C LEU A 94 -13.90 -4.91 0.31
N ALA A 95 -14.31 -5.95 1.02
CA ALA A 95 -14.04 -7.33 0.64
C ALA A 95 -14.59 -7.74 -0.74
N PRO A 96 -15.83 -7.41 -1.12
CA PRO A 96 -16.36 -7.77 -2.44
C PRO A 96 -15.58 -7.07 -3.57
N LEU A 97 -15.27 -5.77 -3.39
CA LEU A 97 -14.52 -5.00 -4.37
C LEU A 97 -13.07 -5.50 -4.48
N ALA A 98 -12.43 -5.80 -3.35
CA ALA A 98 -11.08 -6.36 -3.32
C ALA A 98 -10.99 -7.69 -4.06
N THR A 99 -11.99 -8.54 -3.93
CA THR A 99 -12.06 -9.81 -4.68
C THR A 99 -12.18 -9.59 -6.18
N ALA A 100 -13.13 -8.76 -6.63
CA ALA A 100 -13.28 -8.44 -8.05
C ALA A 100 -12.01 -7.83 -8.67
N VAL A 101 -11.32 -6.93 -7.93
CA VAL A 101 -10.06 -6.32 -8.36
C VAL A 101 -8.95 -7.36 -8.49
N ARG A 102 -8.77 -8.25 -7.50
CA ARG A 102 -7.76 -9.33 -7.54
C ARG A 102 -7.97 -10.28 -8.70
N GLU A 103 -9.20 -10.64 -8.97
CA GLU A 103 -9.57 -11.52 -10.08
C GLU A 103 -9.48 -10.84 -11.45
N GLY A 104 -9.36 -9.48 -11.47
CA GLY A 104 -9.34 -8.71 -12.70
C GLY A 104 -10.73 -8.58 -13.34
N ASP A 105 -11.80 -8.86 -12.58
CA ASP A 105 -13.17 -8.69 -13.01
C ASP A 105 -13.59 -7.21 -12.96
N GLY A 106 -13.20 -6.48 -14.01
CA GLY A 106 -13.54 -5.06 -14.15
C GLY A 106 -15.05 -4.80 -14.22
N GLY A 107 -15.83 -5.74 -14.77
CA GLY A 107 -17.29 -5.62 -14.85
C GLY A 107 -17.94 -5.60 -13.47
N THR A 108 -17.65 -6.61 -12.65
CA THR A 108 -18.15 -6.70 -11.28
C THR A 108 -17.61 -5.55 -10.41
N ALA A 109 -16.32 -5.21 -10.53
CA ALA A 109 -15.75 -4.08 -9.80
C ALA A 109 -16.47 -2.76 -10.11
N LEU A 110 -16.73 -2.47 -11.39
CA LEU A 110 -17.44 -1.26 -11.81
C LEU A 110 -18.90 -1.26 -11.35
N GLN A 111 -19.58 -2.39 -11.42
CA GLN A 111 -20.95 -2.53 -10.93
C GLN A 111 -21.03 -2.28 -9.42
N LEU A 112 -20.14 -2.85 -8.63
CA LEU A 112 -20.04 -2.63 -7.19
C LEU A 112 -19.80 -1.15 -6.86
N LEU A 113 -18.86 -0.51 -7.55
CA LEU A 113 -18.57 0.91 -7.35
C LEU A 113 -19.75 1.81 -7.70
N ARG A 114 -20.45 1.56 -8.81
CA ARG A 114 -21.62 2.34 -9.25
C ARG A 114 -22.86 2.12 -8.38
N SER A 115 -22.96 0.96 -7.75
CA SER A 115 -24.14 0.64 -6.90
C SER A 115 -24.25 1.55 -5.69
N GLY A 116 -23.10 2.08 -5.17
CA GLY A 116 -23.06 2.82 -3.92
C GLY A 116 -23.43 1.99 -2.69
N ALA A 117 -23.53 0.66 -2.82
CA ALA A 117 -23.97 -0.25 -1.76
C ALA A 117 -22.87 -0.59 -0.75
N LEU A 118 -21.59 -0.41 -1.12
CA LEU A 118 -20.46 -0.72 -0.25
C LEU A 118 -20.27 0.37 0.79
N ALA A 119 -20.41 0.02 2.06
CA ALA A 119 -20.19 0.96 3.16
C ALA A 119 -18.76 1.55 3.09
N GLY A 120 -18.65 2.85 3.27
CA GLY A 120 -17.37 3.56 3.28
C GLY A 120 -16.68 3.70 1.92
N VAL A 121 -17.29 3.22 0.82
CA VAL A 121 -16.74 3.32 -0.54
C VAL A 121 -17.58 4.28 -1.37
N ALA A 122 -16.94 5.23 -2.05
CA ALA A 122 -17.58 6.11 -3.02
C ALA A 122 -16.83 6.11 -4.36
N PHE A 123 -17.58 6.19 -5.46
CA PHE A 123 -17.04 6.22 -6.80
C PHE A 123 -17.33 7.55 -7.48
N HIS A 124 -16.30 8.21 -7.95
CA HIS A 124 -16.32 9.49 -8.66
C HIS A 124 -15.97 9.23 -10.12
N GLU A 125 -16.94 8.69 -10.86
CA GLU A 125 -16.74 8.29 -12.25
C GLU A 125 -16.41 9.50 -13.13
N GLY A 126 -15.27 9.45 -13.80
CA GLY A 126 -14.80 10.51 -14.68
C GLY A 126 -14.27 11.76 -13.98
N GLU A 127 -14.22 11.80 -12.63
CA GLU A 127 -13.63 12.93 -11.92
C GLU A 127 -12.13 13.03 -12.20
N ALA A 128 -11.78 14.11 -12.86
CA ALA A 128 -10.42 14.39 -13.33
C ALA A 128 -9.55 15.07 -12.28
N ASP A 129 -10.19 15.71 -11.30
CA ASP A 129 -9.54 16.67 -10.41
C ASP A 129 -10.18 16.68 -9.02
N PRO A 130 -9.58 16.02 -8.03
CA PRO A 130 -10.12 15.96 -6.67
C PRO A 130 -10.27 17.35 -6.04
N LEU A 131 -9.45 18.31 -6.48
CA LEU A 131 -9.51 19.70 -5.99
C LEU A 131 -10.61 20.54 -6.65
N ARG A 132 -11.39 19.96 -7.54
CA ARG A 132 -12.53 20.63 -8.17
C ARG A 132 -13.83 20.22 -7.49
N GLY A 133 -14.12 18.93 -7.44
CA GLY A 133 -15.37 18.41 -6.86
C GLY A 133 -15.34 18.27 -5.34
N GLN A 134 -14.19 17.92 -4.77
CA GLN A 134 -14.02 17.59 -3.33
C GLN A 134 -13.09 18.56 -2.60
N ARG A 135 -12.88 19.74 -3.16
CA ARG A 135 -11.92 20.72 -2.67
C ARG A 135 -12.09 21.03 -1.19
N GLU A 136 -13.31 21.36 -0.77
CA GLU A 136 -13.54 21.79 0.60
C GLU A 136 -13.34 20.63 1.59
N HIS A 137 -13.75 19.43 1.25
CA HIS A 137 -13.51 18.26 2.09
C HIS A 137 -12.01 18.00 2.28
N LEU A 138 -11.23 17.95 1.20
CA LEU A 138 -9.80 17.69 1.24
C LEU A 138 -9.04 18.82 1.96
N LEU A 139 -9.33 20.09 1.60
CA LEU A 139 -8.63 21.23 2.19
C LEU A 139 -9.01 21.48 3.64
N ALA A 140 -10.25 21.20 4.08
CA ALA A 140 -10.67 21.35 5.47
C ALA A 140 -9.78 20.50 6.40
N HIS A 141 -9.50 19.26 6.00
CA HIS A 141 -8.62 18.39 6.78
C HIS A 141 -7.21 18.97 6.91
N TRP A 142 -6.61 19.41 5.80
CA TRP A 142 -5.24 19.93 5.83
C TRP A 142 -5.14 21.33 6.44
N ARG A 143 -6.18 22.17 6.34
CA ARG A 143 -6.25 23.45 7.07
C ARG A 143 -6.31 23.24 8.57
N ALA A 144 -6.97 22.19 9.04
CA ALA A 144 -6.99 21.85 10.46
C ALA A 144 -5.58 21.54 11.00
N LEU A 145 -4.70 20.93 10.21
CA LEU A 145 -3.29 20.73 10.59
C LEU A 145 -2.55 22.05 10.82
N ALA A 146 -2.91 23.11 10.09
CA ALA A 146 -2.31 24.43 10.27
C ALA A 146 -2.68 25.10 11.60
N THR A 147 -3.70 24.62 12.29
CA THR A 147 -4.12 25.11 13.62
C THR A 147 -3.63 24.25 14.77
N ALA A 148 -2.98 23.13 14.48
CA ALA A 148 -2.48 22.21 15.48
C ALA A 148 -1.30 22.83 16.27
N SER A 149 -1.36 22.71 17.59
CA SER A 149 -0.30 23.14 18.50
C SER A 149 0.54 21.99 19.09
N ASP A 150 -0.05 20.78 19.13
CA ASP A 150 0.62 19.58 19.58
C ASP A 150 1.15 18.78 18.37
N PRO A 151 2.48 18.60 18.26
CA PRO A 151 3.07 17.84 17.16
C PRO A 151 2.68 16.36 17.11
N ALA A 152 2.44 15.72 18.25
CA ALA A 152 2.04 14.31 18.29
C ALA A 152 0.63 14.13 17.70
N GLN A 153 -0.30 15.00 18.11
CA GLN A 153 -1.65 15.01 17.56
C GLN A 153 -1.66 15.38 16.08
N ALA A 154 -0.86 16.37 15.67
CA ALA A 154 -0.74 16.75 14.26
C ALA A 154 -0.22 15.62 13.37
N LEU A 155 0.77 14.85 13.84
CA LEU A 155 1.28 13.67 13.12
C LEU A 155 0.22 12.57 13.03
N HIS A 156 -0.53 12.33 14.09
CA HIS A 156 -1.67 11.41 14.06
C HIS A 156 -2.70 11.85 13.03
N ASP A 157 -3.12 13.10 13.08
CA ASP A 157 -4.14 13.65 12.16
C ASP A 157 -3.62 13.71 10.71
N ALA A 158 -2.32 13.98 10.51
CA ALA A 158 -1.69 13.91 9.20
C ALA A 158 -1.80 12.52 8.54
N GLY A 159 -1.89 11.46 9.35
CA GLY A 159 -2.11 10.08 8.88
C GLY A 159 -3.56 9.76 8.50
N ARG A 160 -4.54 10.64 8.72
CA ARG A 160 -5.96 10.31 8.55
C ARG A 160 -6.45 10.39 7.11
N LEU A 161 -5.92 11.30 6.29
CA LEU A 161 -6.34 11.49 4.90
C LEU A 161 -5.16 11.53 3.95
N ARG A 162 -5.26 10.79 2.85
CA ARG A 162 -4.23 10.80 1.81
C ARG A 162 -4.82 10.72 0.40
N VAL A 163 -4.28 11.54 -0.52
CA VAL A 163 -4.52 11.36 -1.96
C VAL A 163 -3.46 10.40 -2.51
N LEU A 164 -3.90 9.27 -3.04
CA LEU A 164 -3.04 8.30 -3.71
C LEU A 164 -3.21 8.38 -5.22
N THR A 165 -2.11 8.34 -5.96
CA THR A 165 -2.12 8.47 -7.42
C THR A 165 -1.36 7.31 -8.07
N ALA A 166 -1.75 6.95 -9.28
CA ALA A 166 -1.01 6.00 -10.08
C ALA A 166 0.29 6.62 -10.64
N LEU A 167 0.26 7.92 -10.94
CA LEU A 167 1.35 8.63 -11.60
C LEU A 167 2.08 9.58 -10.65
N ARG A 168 3.37 9.77 -10.91
CA ARG A 168 4.18 10.76 -10.19
C ARG A 168 3.97 12.18 -10.74
N ASP A 169 4.01 12.30 -12.07
CA ASP A 169 3.96 13.58 -12.77
C ASP A 169 2.66 13.75 -13.56
N GLY A 170 2.38 14.95 -13.97
CA GLY A 170 1.15 15.32 -14.69
C GLY A 170 0.04 15.86 -13.79
N PRO A 171 -1.09 16.28 -14.37
CA PRO A 171 -2.20 16.93 -13.63
C PRO A 171 -2.85 16.04 -12.57
N GLN A 172 -2.91 14.71 -12.80
CA GLN A 172 -3.40 13.68 -11.87
C GLN A 172 -2.26 13.00 -11.11
N GLY A 173 -1.00 13.44 -11.31
CA GLY A 173 0.17 12.91 -10.63
C GLY A 173 0.40 13.54 -9.27
N ALA A 174 1.08 12.83 -8.38
CA ALA A 174 1.33 13.27 -7.02
C ALA A 174 2.00 14.64 -6.94
N ARG A 175 3.01 14.90 -7.81
CA ARG A 175 3.72 16.17 -7.84
C ARG A 175 2.80 17.34 -8.26
N GLY A 176 2.03 17.14 -9.32
CA GLY A 176 1.10 18.17 -9.81
C GLY A 176 0.02 18.51 -8.78
N LEU A 177 -0.53 17.50 -8.12
CA LEU A 177 -1.51 17.69 -7.05
C LEU A 177 -0.91 18.37 -5.83
N ASN A 178 0.28 17.96 -5.38
CA ASN A 178 0.97 18.60 -4.26
C ASN A 178 1.20 20.10 -4.51
N ASN A 179 1.73 20.48 -5.67
CA ASN A 179 1.98 21.89 -6.01
C ASN A 179 0.68 22.74 -5.94
N ARG A 180 -0.43 22.16 -6.40
CA ARG A 180 -1.74 22.85 -6.38
C ARG A 180 -2.32 22.92 -4.97
N ILE A 181 -2.18 21.87 -4.17
CA ILE A 181 -2.61 21.85 -2.77
C ILE A 181 -1.82 22.88 -1.97
N GLU A 182 -0.49 22.91 -2.13
CA GLU A 182 0.36 23.92 -1.49
C GLU A 182 -0.04 25.35 -1.85
N ALA A 183 -0.27 25.63 -3.13
CA ALA A 183 -0.73 26.93 -3.57
C ALA A 183 -2.08 27.33 -2.94
N LEU A 184 -2.97 26.38 -2.70
CA LEU A 184 -4.27 26.60 -2.06
C LEU A 184 -4.19 26.78 -0.54
N LEU A 185 -3.17 26.18 0.11
CA LEU A 185 -2.97 26.25 1.57
C LEU A 185 -2.08 27.43 1.98
N ALA A 186 -0.99 27.65 1.26
CA ALA A 186 0.03 28.66 1.60
C ALA A 186 -0.03 29.94 0.75
N GLY A 187 -0.85 29.98 -0.28
CA GLY A 187 -0.88 31.10 -1.24
C GLY A 187 0.44 31.20 -2.01
N SER A 188 0.97 32.43 -2.12
CA SER A 188 2.23 32.69 -2.83
C SER A 188 3.50 32.34 -2.03
N ASN A 189 3.38 31.95 -0.76
CA ASN A 189 4.50 31.57 0.09
C ASN A 189 4.94 30.13 -0.20
N ALA A 190 5.67 29.93 -1.30
CA ALA A 190 6.35 28.67 -1.57
C ALA A 190 7.44 28.44 -0.51
N GLY A 191 7.37 27.37 0.22
CA GLY A 191 8.35 27.03 1.25
C GLY A 191 7.75 26.18 2.35
N TYR A 192 8.35 26.25 3.54
CA TYR A 192 7.81 25.57 4.71
C TYR A 192 6.74 26.45 5.35
N PHE A 193 5.52 25.93 5.43
CA PHE A 193 4.37 26.62 6.05
C PHE A 193 3.71 25.72 7.09
N GLN A 194 2.95 26.34 7.98
CA GLN A 194 2.24 25.65 9.06
C GLN A 194 1.25 24.62 8.49
N GLY A 195 1.39 23.35 8.91
CA GLY A 195 0.58 22.24 8.43
C GLY A 195 1.08 21.60 7.12
N ARG A 196 2.23 22.04 6.56
CA ARG A 196 2.81 21.37 5.39
C ARG A 196 3.20 19.94 5.73
N LEU A 197 2.77 19.00 4.90
CA LEU A 197 3.16 17.60 5.01
C LEU A 197 4.41 17.31 4.18
N LEU A 198 5.34 16.57 4.74
CA LEU A 198 6.60 16.18 4.12
C LEU A 198 6.71 14.66 4.05
N LEU A 199 7.25 14.14 2.96
CA LEU A 199 7.64 12.75 2.77
C LEU A 199 9.15 12.69 2.56
N ILE A 200 9.85 11.96 3.39
CA ILE A 200 11.28 11.67 3.20
C ILE A 200 11.44 10.74 1.99
N THR A 201 12.36 11.07 1.10
CA THR A 201 12.61 10.31 -0.14
C THR A 201 13.97 9.64 -0.20
N GLU A 202 14.82 9.87 0.81
CA GLU A 202 16.15 9.29 0.93
C GLU A 202 16.47 8.94 2.38
N ASN A 203 17.08 7.78 2.60
CA ASN A 203 17.47 7.35 3.94
C ASN A 203 18.58 8.24 4.53
N SER A 204 18.40 8.68 5.76
CA SER A 204 19.41 9.39 6.53
C SER A 204 19.63 8.71 7.88
N TYR A 205 20.64 7.88 7.97
CA TYR A 205 21.01 7.19 9.21
C TYR A 205 21.42 8.17 10.32
N ARG A 206 22.04 9.30 9.93
CA ARG A 206 22.41 10.36 10.87
C ARG A 206 21.21 10.94 11.61
N HIS A 207 20.11 11.19 10.86
CA HIS A 207 18.89 11.77 11.42
C HIS A 207 17.88 10.68 11.85
N ARG A 208 18.17 9.41 11.55
CA ARG A 208 17.21 8.29 11.72
C ARG A 208 15.86 8.62 11.07
N LEU A 209 15.94 9.17 9.86
CA LEU A 209 14.80 9.40 8.97
C LEU A 209 14.98 8.50 7.74
N PHE A 210 13.92 7.83 7.36
CA PHE A 210 13.96 6.83 6.30
C PHE A 210 12.99 7.19 5.18
N ASN A 211 13.29 6.67 4.00
CA ASN A 211 12.38 6.81 2.85
C ASN A 211 10.99 6.28 3.22
N GLY A 212 9.98 7.13 3.03
CA GLY A 212 8.59 6.86 3.43
C GLY A 212 8.16 7.53 4.74
N ASP A 213 9.08 8.04 5.57
CA ASP A 213 8.71 8.76 6.79
C ASP A 213 7.93 10.02 6.44
N ILE A 214 6.81 10.23 7.14
CA ILE A 214 5.94 11.39 6.97
C ILE A 214 6.13 12.33 8.17
N GLY A 215 6.29 13.61 7.85
CA GLY A 215 6.40 14.68 8.84
C GLY A 215 5.41 15.81 8.59
N VAL A 216 5.24 16.65 9.59
CA VAL A 216 4.40 17.86 9.52
C VAL A 216 5.21 19.09 9.96
N CYS A 217 5.06 20.18 9.22
CA CYS A 217 5.69 21.45 9.58
C CYS A 217 4.81 22.24 10.54
N LEU A 218 5.34 22.54 11.73
CA LEU A 218 4.66 23.36 12.74
C LEU A 218 5.65 24.35 13.35
N ARG A 219 5.15 25.51 13.75
CA ARG A 219 5.92 26.46 14.55
C ARG A 219 5.97 26.00 15.99
N ASP A 220 7.14 26.11 16.59
CA ASP A 220 7.31 25.91 18.03
C ASP A 220 6.83 27.10 18.85
N GLY A 221 6.95 27.04 20.18
CA GLY A 221 6.57 28.12 21.10
C GLY A 221 7.35 29.43 20.90
N THR A 222 8.44 29.42 20.16
CA THR A 222 9.22 30.61 19.80
C THR A 222 8.84 31.21 18.44
N GLY A 223 7.95 30.54 17.69
CA GLY A 223 7.56 30.91 16.33
C GLY A 223 8.50 30.33 15.25
N THR A 224 9.50 29.54 15.61
CA THR A 224 10.42 28.91 14.66
C THR A 224 9.74 27.78 13.94
N MET A 225 9.85 27.72 12.60
CA MET A 225 9.29 26.64 11.78
C MET A 225 10.18 25.40 11.93
N LEU A 226 9.58 24.30 12.39
CA LEU A 226 10.21 22.99 12.53
C LEU A 226 9.42 21.93 11.77
N ALA A 227 10.11 20.91 11.28
CA ALA A 227 9.51 19.71 10.70
C ALA A 227 9.50 18.60 11.77
N TRP A 228 8.33 18.10 12.09
CA TRP A 228 8.12 17.10 13.13
C TRP A 228 7.86 15.74 12.51
N PHE A 229 8.53 14.74 13.02
CA PHE A 229 8.41 13.33 12.60
C PHE A 229 8.16 12.44 13.81
N ALA A 230 7.59 11.28 13.60
CA ALA A 230 7.43 10.27 14.65
C ALA A 230 8.81 9.94 15.27
N GLY A 231 8.86 9.82 16.58
CA GLY A 231 10.03 9.35 17.31
C GLY A 231 10.03 7.82 17.44
N PRO A 232 11.12 7.26 17.98
CA PRO A 232 11.20 5.83 18.28
C PRO A 232 10.20 5.40 19.36
N ASP A 233 9.91 6.30 20.29
CA ASP A 233 8.94 6.07 21.36
C ASP A 233 7.57 6.63 20.95
N ALA A 234 6.52 5.87 21.15
CA ALA A 234 5.16 6.28 20.83
C ALA A 234 4.80 7.60 21.58
N GLY A 235 4.31 8.58 20.81
CA GLY A 235 3.88 9.87 21.36
C GLY A 235 5.01 10.89 21.60
N GLN A 236 6.26 10.58 21.27
CA GLN A 236 7.39 11.53 21.37
C GLN A 236 7.88 11.93 19.97
N PRO A 237 7.31 12.98 19.35
CA PRO A 237 7.77 13.45 18.06
C PRO A 237 9.17 14.10 18.16
N ARG A 238 9.92 14.03 17.05
CA ARG A 238 11.23 14.65 16.91
C ARG A 238 11.16 15.84 15.97
N ALA A 239 11.75 16.94 16.39
CA ALA A 239 11.81 18.17 15.62
C ALA A 239 13.13 18.29 14.87
N PHE A 240 13.06 18.77 13.64
CA PHE A 240 14.19 19.09 12.79
C PHE A 240 14.03 20.48 12.18
N HIS A 241 15.10 21.24 12.10
CA HIS A 241 15.08 22.43 11.27
C HIS A 241 14.96 22.00 9.79
N PRO A 242 14.06 22.61 8.99
CA PRO A 242 13.83 22.17 7.62
C PRO A 242 15.07 22.09 6.72
N ALA A 243 16.04 22.99 6.94
CA ALA A 243 17.32 22.98 6.21
C ALA A 243 18.23 21.80 6.54
N ALA A 244 17.96 21.06 7.63
CA ALA A 244 18.74 19.89 8.02
C ALA A 244 18.13 18.57 7.52
N LEU A 245 16.96 18.61 6.91
CA LEU A 245 16.28 17.42 6.40
C LEU A 245 17.02 16.80 5.22
N PRO A 246 17.02 15.47 5.10
CA PRO A 246 17.40 14.78 3.86
C PRO A 246 16.43 15.13 2.72
N ALA A 247 16.67 14.56 1.55
CA ALA A 247 15.79 14.76 0.40
C ALA A 247 14.34 14.41 0.76
N HIS A 248 13.42 15.30 0.44
CA HIS A 248 12.00 15.18 0.78
C HIS A 248 11.13 15.89 -0.25
N GLU A 249 9.85 15.57 -0.24
CA GLU A 249 8.83 16.21 -1.07
C GLU A 249 7.54 16.39 -0.27
N SER A 250 6.56 17.07 -0.84
CA SER A 250 5.25 17.22 -0.20
C SER A 250 4.48 15.90 -0.16
N ALA A 251 3.70 15.72 0.90
CA ALA A 251 3.01 14.47 1.20
C ALA A 251 1.48 14.57 1.25
N PHE A 252 0.86 15.59 0.70
CA PHE A 252 -0.61 15.66 0.58
C PHE A 252 -1.12 14.62 -0.41
N ALA A 253 -0.41 14.49 -1.53
CA ALA A 253 -0.59 13.43 -2.51
C ALA A 253 0.70 12.62 -2.66
N MET A 254 0.59 11.30 -2.84
CA MET A 254 1.72 10.41 -3.07
C MET A 254 1.34 9.28 -4.03
N THR A 255 2.32 8.66 -4.67
CA THR A 255 2.02 7.51 -5.52
C THR A 255 1.66 6.29 -4.67
N VAL A 256 0.82 5.40 -5.22
CA VAL A 256 0.49 4.12 -4.56
C VAL A 256 1.75 3.34 -4.19
N HIS A 257 2.80 3.38 -5.04
CA HIS A 257 4.09 2.75 -4.75
C HIS A 257 4.74 3.29 -3.47
N LYS A 258 4.72 4.61 -3.26
CA LYS A 258 5.29 5.24 -2.05
C LYS A 258 4.42 5.03 -0.81
N ALA A 259 3.15 4.70 -1.01
CA ALA A 259 2.22 4.38 0.08
C ALA A 259 2.29 2.92 0.54
N GLN A 260 3.13 2.08 -0.08
CA GLN A 260 3.32 0.70 0.38
C GLN A 260 3.81 0.69 1.83
N GLY A 261 3.17 -0.13 2.68
CA GLY A 261 3.45 -0.17 4.11
C GLY A 261 2.73 0.88 4.96
N SER A 262 2.14 1.92 4.34
CA SER A 262 1.35 2.93 5.05
C SER A 262 -0.15 2.62 4.98
N GLU A 263 -0.92 3.15 5.94
CA GLU A 263 -2.38 3.05 5.98
C GLU A 263 -2.96 4.40 6.42
N PHE A 264 -4.17 4.71 5.95
CA PHE A 264 -4.85 5.98 6.21
C PHE A 264 -6.32 5.73 6.54
N ASP A 265 -6.94 6.54 7.39
CA ASP A 265 -8.36 6.40 7.68
C ASP A 265 -9.21 6.61 6.43
N GLU A 266 -8.85 7.60 5.63
CA GLU A 266 -9.47 7.90 4.35
C GLU A 266 -8.44 7.97 3.23
N VAL A 267 -8.73 7.29 2.13
CA VAL A 267 -7.93 7.33 0.90
C VAL A 267 -8.77 7.91 -0.23
N TRP A 268 -8.24 8.91 -0.91
CA TRP A 268 -8.67 9.32 -2.24
C TRP A 268 -7.73 8.68 -3.27
N LEU A 269 -8.22 7.69 -4.00
CA LEU A 269 -7.46 7.02 -5.06
C LEU A 269 -7.78 7.68 -6.41
N GLN A 270 -6.86 8.50 -6.90
CA GLN A 270 -6.98 9.18 -8.19
C GLN A 270 -6.28 8.40 -9.28
N LEU A 271 -7.04 7.85 -10.22
CA LEU A 271 -6.51 7.26 -11.43
C LEU A 271 -6.37 8.31 -12.55
N PRO A 272 -5.51 8.09 -13.55
CA PRO A 272 -5.37 9.02 -14.68
C PRO A 272 -6.60 8.99 -15.58
N LEU A 273 -6.78 10.04 -16.38
CA LEU A 273 -7.90 10.14 -17.33
C LEU A 273 -7.74 9.28 -18.60
N ARG A 274 -6.55 8.79 -18.84
CA ARG A 274 -6.23 7.94 -19.99
C ARG A 274 -5.47 6.72 -19.51
N ASP A 275 -5.61 5.62 -20.22
CA ASP A 275 -4.87 4.41 -19.90
C ASP A 275 -3.36 4.68 -19.85
N ASN A 276 -2.71 4.00 -18.93
CA ASN A 276 -1.28 4.09 -18.71
C ASN A 276 -0.75 2.70 -18.32
N ARG A 277 0.41 2.34 -18.86
CA ARG A 277 1.06 1.04 -18.60
C ARG A 277 1.35 0.75 -17.11
N VAL A 278 1.39 1.78 -16.29
CA VAL A 278 1.60 1.65 -14.83
C VAL A 278 0.35 1.12 -14.14
N LEU A 279 -0.85 1.34 -14.73
CA LEU A 279 -2.09 0.83 -14.17
C LEU A 279 -2.13 -0.69 -14.28
N SER A 280 -2.40 -1.33 -13.17
CA SER A 280 -2.62 -2.77 -13.06
C SER A 280 -3.58 -3.05 -11.91
N ARG A 281 -4.11 -4.27 -11.86
CA ARG A 281 -4.96 -4.71 -10.76
C ARG A 281 -4.25 -4.60 -9.41
N GLU A 282 -2.96 -4.92 -9.35
CA GLU A 282 -2.15 -4.83 -8.15
C GLU A 282 -1.97 -3.39 -7.67
N LEU A 283 -1.85 -2.43 -8.60
CA LEU A 283 -1.79 -1.01 -8.25
C LEU A 283 -3.11 -0.56 -7.64
N VAL A 284 -4.22 -0.87 -8.29
CA VAL A 284 -5.56 -0.52 -7.78
C VAL A 284 -5.81 -1.21 -6.44
N TYR A 285 -5.55 -2.51 -6.34
CA TYR A 285 -5.67 -3.27 -5.10
C TYR A 285 -4.83 -2.69 -3.97
N THR A 286 -3.53 -2.41 -4.24
CA THR A 286 -2.65 -1.79 -3.24
C THR A 286 -3.18 -0.44 -2.79
N GLY A 287 -3.61 0.42 -3.72
CA GLY A 287 -4.12 1.74 -3.40
C GLY A 287 -5.39 1.70 -2.55
N MET A 288 -6.36 0.87 -2.92
CA MET A 288 -7.62 0.76 -2.19
C MET A 288 -7.45 0.14 -0.80
N THR A 289 -6.55 -0.84 -0.64
CA THR A 289 -6.28 -1.50 0.65
C THR A 289 -5.47 -0.64 1.62
N ARG A 290 -5.07 0.58 1.25
CA ARG A 290 -4.51 1.57 2.19
C ARG A 290 -5.57 2.26 3.02
N ALA A 291 -6.85 2.17 2.65
CA ALA A 291 -7.96 2.73 3.40
C ALA A 291 -8.35 1.85 4.59
N ARG A 292 -8.57 2.47 5.76
CA ARG A 292 -9.07 1.82 6.98
C ARG A 292 -10.57 2.00 7.18
N ALA A 293 -11.09 3.20 6.86
CA ALA A 293 -12.47 3.57 7.14
C ALA A 293 -13.22 4.12 5.92
N ARG A 294 -12.57 4.82 5.00
CA ARG A 294 -13.20 5.38 3.81
C ARG A 294 -12.30 5.31 2.58
N LEU A 295 -12.90 4.90 1.47
CA LEU A 295 -12.26 4.85 0.16
C LEU A 295 -13.05 5.68 -0.86
N GLN A 296 -12.39 6.66 -1.47
CA GLN A 296 -12.89 7.45 -2.58
C GLN A 296 -12.12 7.02 -3.84
N VAL A 297 -12.79 6.47 -4.84
CA VAL A 297 -12.17 6.08 -6.11
C VAL A 297 -12.57 7.05 -7.20
N ALA A 298 -11.61 7.72 -7.83
CA ALA A 298 -11.83 8.63 -8.94
C ALA A 298 -11.16 8.10 -10.21
N ALA A 299 -11.95 7.72 -11.20
CA ALA A 299 -11.48 7.11 -12.44
C ALA A 299 -12.52 7.19 -13.56
N PRO A 300 -12.12 7.29 -14.84
CA PRO A 300 -12.95 6.90 -15.96
C PRO A 300 -13.19 5.39 -15.94
N ALA A 301 -14.41 4.96 -16.29
CA ALA A 301 -14.78 3.54 -16.23
C ALA A 301 -13.90 2.67 -17.14
N ASP A 302 -13.63 3.13 -18.34
CA ASP A 302 -12.79 2.43 -19.32
C ASP A 302 -11.34 2.29 -18.86
N VAL A 303 -10.78 3.33 -18.24
CA VAL A 303 -9.42 3.32 -17.68
C VAL A 303 -9.32 2.35 -16.49
N LEU A 304 -10.34 2.36 -15.60
CA LEU A 304 -10.39 1.40 -14.50
C LEU A 304 -10.44 -0.04 -15.03
N MET A 305 -11.34 -0.34 -15.98
CA MET A 305 -11.47 -1.67 -16.55
C MET A 305 -10.17 -2.15 -17.24
N GLN A 306 -9.52 -1.28 -18.02
CA GLN A 306 -8.24 -1.60 -18.67
C GLN A 306 -7.12 -1.84 -17.64
N GLY A 307 -7.09 -1.05 -16.57
CA GLY A 307 -6.16 -1.25 -15.47
C GLY A 307 -6.36 -2.60 -14.77
N LEU A 308 -7.59 -2.98 -14.48
CA LEU A 308 -7.93 -4.25 -13.82
C LEU A 308 -7.64 -5.47 -14.71
N ALA A 309 -7.80 -5.35 -16.03
CA ALA A 309 -7.44 -6.41 -16.97
C ALA A 309 -5.92 -6.67 -17.03
N ARG A 310 -5.11 -5.72 -16.60
CA ARG A 310 -3.63 -5.80 -16.66
C ARG A 310 -3.06 -6.35 -15.36
N HIS A 311 -2.19 -7.35 -15.49
CA HIS A 311 -1.43 -7.93 -14.40
C HIS A 311 0.00 -7.36 -14.38
N ALA A 312 0.45 -6.85 -13.24
CA ALA A 312 1.82 -6.37 -13.03
C ALA A 312 2.76 -7.55 -12.81
N SER A 313 3.03 -8.34 -13.84
CA SER A 313 3.96 -9.46 -13.73
C SER A 313 5.40 -9.01 -13.89
N ARG A 314 6.28 -9.53 -13.04
CA ARG A 314 7.73 -9.40 -13.19
C ARG A 314 8.32 -10.79 -13.39
N LEU A 315 8.69 -11.09 -14.61
CA LEU A 315 9.26 -12.40 -14.97
C LEU A 315 10.70 -12.50 -14.45
N SER A 316 10.98 -13.53 -13.64
CA SER A 316 12.34 -13.83 -13.15
C SER A 316 12.77 -15.26 -13.40
N GLY A 317 11.92 -16.11 -13.94
CA GLY A 317 12.17 -17.55 -14.10
C GLY A 317 12.22 -18.34 -12.79
N LEU A 318 12.11 -17.70 -11.61
CA LEU A 318 12.20 -18.36 -10.32
C LEU A 318 11.12 -19.43 -10.13
N ALA A 319 9.86 -19.11 -10.45
CA ALA A 319 8.76 -20.08 -10.33
C ALA A 319 9.01 -21.34 -11.17
N TRP A 320 9.51 -21.17 -12.39
CA TRP A 320 9.86 -22.28 -13.27
C TRP A 320 10.99 -23.14 -12.70
N ARG A 321 12.05 -22.53 -12.17
CA ARG A 321 13.15 -23.28 -11.52
C ARG A 321 12.69 -24.05 -10.31
N LEU A 322 11.91 -23.43 -9.43
CA LEU A 322 11.37 -24.07 -8.23
C LEU A 322 10.42 -25.24 -8.56
N GLN A 323 9.78 -25.22 -9.72
CA GLN A 323 8.95 -26.36 -10.19
C GLN A 323 9.79 -27.50 -10.75
N GLN A 324 10.90 -27.21 -11.44
CA GLN A 324 11.76 -28.25 -12.03
C GLN A 324 12.53 -29.07 -10.99
N GLU A 325 12.93 -28.47 -9.87
CA GLU A 325 13.61 -29.20 -8.79
C GLU A 325 12.73 -30.25 -8.12
N SER A 326 11.40 -30.14 -8.25
CA SER A 326 10.45 -31.15 -7.78
C SER A 326 10.45 -32.42 -8.63
N ASP A 327 10.86 -32.33 -9.90
CA ASP A 327 10.84 -33.43 -10.87
C ASP A 327 12.20 -34.14 -10.96
N ALA A 328 13.22 -33.68 -10.22
CA ALA A 328 14.52 -34.34 -10.16
C ALA A 328 14.40 -35.59 -9.24
N PRO A 329 14.75 -36.79 -9.73
CA PRO A 329 14.76 -38.00 -8.88
C PRO A 329 15.79 -37.81 -7.76
N ALA A 330 15.39 -38.17 -6.53
CA ALA A 330 16.22 -38.17 -5.32
C ALA A 330 17.39 -39.14 -5.41
#